data_05372d205953fbacb477e1f3702648e2
#
_entry.id   05372d205953fbacb477e1f3702648e2
#
_cell.length_a   1.000
_cell.length_b   1.000
_cell.length_c   1.000
_cell.angle_alpha   90.00
_cell.angle_beta   90.00
_cell.angle_gamma   90.00
#
_symmetry.space_group_name_H-M   'P 1'
#
loop_
_entity.id
_entity.type
_entity.pdbx_description
1 polymer ?
#
loop_
_entity_poly.entity_id
_entity_poly.type
_entity_poly.pdbx_seq_one_letter_code
_entity_poly.pdbx_strand_id
1 'polypeptide(L)'
;MNKIAVVGAGISGLSMANYLEKHKIDYHIYERRKKEDLAGHGFLIPEEGIEYLKQIIDRSQLFEHGCFLKKYIQYSHTGNKLAEKDLHNVFATSRHSLINLLTQNIPHEKITYEETVTPCNTEKGKLKKSDGSYIDADIAIISDGSKSRIRKSLFQDEKMRQVQENEIVNIIKNKEIADSVENDFIKFHHEEGGLTFGILKLSEDTILWYSQFDNQKYRINECSAENLKNYMLEIFDNWHPLVPAIIRKSDYKNVHLWCVYELEELNPFYKDNIVFIGDAAHPLIPFTSQGVTSALKDSFLLTKYLVEEENYAKAFSRYESERKPEIEIHINNGRALLNQFLLPVSQYSENILPISYK
;
A
#
# COMPACT_ATOMS: atom_id res chain seq x y z
N MET A 1 30.90 1.46 9.55
CA MET A 1 29.49 1.18 9.22
C MET A 1 29.16 1.94 7.95
N ASN A 2 28.43 1.33 7.04
CA ASN A 2 28.07 1.97 5.77
C ASN A 2 27.10 3.13 6.01
N LYS A 3 27.29 4.23 5.29
CA LYS A 3 26.37 5.35 5.24
C LYS A 3 25.25 5.01 4.26
N ILE A 4 24.00 5.06 4.70
CA ILE A 4 22.85 4.61 3.91
C ILE A 4 22.01 5.80 3.42
N ALA A 5 21.73 5.85 2.10
CA ALA A 5 20.71 6.73 1.55
C ALA A 5 19.40 5.96 1.39
N VAL A 6 18.31 6.45 1.99
CA VAL A 6 16.95 5.94 1.78
C VAL A 6 16.21 6.91 0.86
N VAL A 7 15.71 6.43 -0.28
CA VAL A 7 15.00 7.27 -1.26
C VAL A 7 13.50 7.00 -1.19
N GLY A 8 12.76 7.98 -0.69
CA GLY A 8 11.31 7.93 -0.46
C GLY A 8 10.96 7.82 1.03
N ALA A 9 10.08 8.71 1.53
CA ALA A 9 9.51 8.70 2.88
C ALA A 9 8.08 8.14 2.90
N GLY A 10 7.81 7.12 2.09
CA GLY A 10 6.61 6.30 2.15
C GLY A 10 6.68 5.28 3.29
N ILE A 11 5.69 4.36 3.36
CA ILE A 11 5.65 3.32 4.40
C ILE A 11 6.94 2.50 4.42
N SER A 12 7.44 2.05 3.27
CA SER A 12 8.67 1.25 3.17
C SER A 12 9.89 2.01 3.70
N GLY A 13 10.10 3.26 3.24
CA GLY A 13 11.28 4.06 3.63
C GLY A 13 11.27 4.46 5.09
N LEU A 14 10.10 4.85 5.63
CA LEU A 14 9.97 5.18 7.06
C LEU A 14 10.10 3.94 7.94
N SER A 15 9.57 2.79 7.52
CA SER A 15 9.78 1.52 8.23
C SER A 15 11.24 1.12 8.25
N MET A 16 11.92 1.24 7.10
CA MET A 16 13.35 0.99 6.99
C MET A 16 14.15 1.89 7.93
N ALA A 17 13.85 3.20 7.96
CA ALA A 17 14.50 4.15 8.85
C ALA A 17 14.32 3.79 10.33
N ASN A 18 13.12 3.37 10.75
CA ASN A 18 12.89 2.92 12.13
C ASN A 18 13.74 1.69 12.49
N TYR A 19 13.86 0.72 11.59
CA TYR A 19 14.72 -0.45 11.81
C TYR A 19 16.22 -0.04 11.86
N LEU A 20 16.66 0.88 10.99
CA LEU A 20 18.03 1.40 11.00
C LEU A 20 18.33 2.16 12.30
N GLU A 21 17.39 3.01 12.79
CA GLU A 21 17.52 3.68 14.10
C GLU A 21 17.68 2.68 15.25
N LYS A 22 16.83 1.65 15.27
CA LYS A 22 16.88 0.60 16.29
C LYS A 22 18.26 -0.09 16.36
N HIS A 23 18.91 -0.25 15.21
CA HIS A 23 20.24 -0.87 15.08
C HIS A 23 21.39 0.14 15.08
N LYS A 24 21.10 1.45 15.28
CA LYS A 24 22.10 2.53 15.29
C LYS A 24 22.96 2.58 14.02
N ILE A 25 22.37 2.27 12.89
CA ILE A 25 22.98 2.37 11.56
C ILE A 25 22.76 3.78 11.03
N ASP A 26 23.80 4.42 10.50
CA ASP A 26 23.71 5.78 9.97
C ASP A 26 22.98 5.80 8.63
N TYR A 27 21.98 6.71 8.48
CA TYR A 27 21.21 6.86 7.28
C TYR A 27 20.70 8.29 7.11
N HIS A 28 20.26 8.59 5.87
CA HIS A 28 19.53 9.81 5.54
C HIS A 28 18.42 9.53 4.53
N ILE A 29 17.24 10.11 4.76
CA ILE A 29 16.06 9.95 3.89
C ILE A 29 15.95 11.16 2.96
N TYR A 30 15.67 10.89 1.69
CA TYR A 30 15.35 11.89 0.68
C TYR A 30 13.94 11.67 0.15
N GLU A 31 13.06 12.67 0.31
CA GLU A 31 11.66 12.61 -0.15
C GLU A 31 11.37 13.78 -1.10
N ARG A 32 10.80 13.46 -2.26
CA ARG A 32 10.48 14.46 -3.30
C ARG A 32 9.28 15.35 -2.98
N ARG A 33 8.36 14.87 -2.13
CA ARG A 33 7.15 15.60 -1.73
C ARG A 33 7.41 16.42 -0.48
N LYS A 34 6.51 17.38 -0.24
CA LYS A 34 6.40 18.03 1.07
C LYS A 34 5.87 17.03 2.08
N LYS A 35 6.14 17.28 3.35
CA LYS A 35 5.65 16.44 4.44
C LYS A 35 4.12 16.33 4.43
N GLU A 36 3.44 17.43 4.18
CA GLU A 36 1.98 17.55 4.16
C GLU A 36 1.34 16.75 3.01
N ASP A 37 2.08 16.55 1.90
CA ASP A 37 1.61 15.85 0.70
C ASP A 37 1.75 14.31 0.79
N LEU A 38 2.27 13.80 1.90
CA LEU A 38 2.40 12.35 2.12
C LEU A 38 1.09 11.66 2.50
N ALA A 39 -0.01 12.43 2.56
CA ALA A 39 -1.35 11.90 2.75
C ALA A 39 -1.76 10.95 1.62
N GLY A 40 -2.78 10.17 1.86
CA GLY A 40 -3.36 9.19 0.92
C GLY A 40 -4.45 8.42 1.64
N HIS A 41 -4.89 7.33 1.03
CA HIS A 41 -6.00 6.54 1.53
C HIS A 41 -5.66 5.77 2.81
N GLY A 42 -6.15 4.56 2.97
CA GLY A 42 -5.87 3.73 4.13
C GLY A 42 -5.53 2.32 3.73
N PHE A 43 -5.24 1.54 4.74
CA PHE A 43 -4.75 0.18 4.60
C PHE A 43 -5.45 -0.77 5.56
N LEU A 44 -5.54 -2.03 5.11
CA LEU A 44 -5.67 -3.17 5.97
C LEU A 44 -4.29 -3.75 6.22
N ILE A 45 -3.96 -3.98 7.48
CA ILE A 45 -2.70 -4.59 7.90
C ILE A 45 -3.05 -5.89 8.62
N PRO A 46 -2.80 -7.05 8.00
CA PRO A 46 -2.95 -8.35 8.63
C PRO A 46 -2.02 -8.56 9.82
N GLU A 47 -2.27 -9.61 10.60
CA GLU A 47 -1.50 -9.97 11.80
C GLU A 47 0.01 -9.98 11.57
N GLU A 48 0.49 -10.57 10.47
CA GLU A 48 1.91 -10.59 10.12
C GLU A 48 2.50 -9.19 10.04
N GLY A 49 1.81 -8.23 9.39
CA GLY A 49 2.24 -6.84 9.30
C GLY A 49 2.29 -6.15 10.66
N ILE A 50 1.33 -6.46 11.55
CA ILE A 50 1.30 -5.93 12.92
C ILE A 50 2.50 -6.44 13.71
N GLU A 51 2.91 -7.70 13.53
CA GLU A 51 4.08 -8.25 14.23
C GLU A 51 5.38 -7.54 13.82
N TYR A 52 5.51 -7.11 12.55
CA TYR A 52 6.63 -6.25 12.14
C TYR A 52 6.52 -4.83 12.71
N LEU A 53 5.32 -4.24 12.70
CA LEU A 53 5.11 -2.90 13.29
C LEU A 53 5.47 -2.85 14.77
N LYS A 54 5.07 -3.85 15.56
CA LYS A 54 5.38 -3.92 17.00
C LYS A 54 6.87 -3.93 17.33
N GLN A 55 7.72 -4.23 16.38
CA GLN A 55 9.17 -4.21 16.60
C GLN A 55 9.75 -2.80 16.57
N ILE A 56 9.05 -1.84 15.96
CA ILE A 56 9.49 -0.45 15.75
C ILE A 56 8.54 0.59 16.35
N ILE A 57 7.35 0.17 16.81
CA ILE A 57 6.31 1.03 17.36
C ILE A 57 5.70 0.33 18.58
N ASP A 58 5.38 1.10 19.62
CA ASP A 58 4.62 0.56 20.75
C ASP A 58 3.19 0.20 20.32
N ARG A 59 2.73 -0.99 20.73
CA ARG A 59 1.39 -1.48 20.40
C ARG A 59 0.28 -0.53 20.87
N SER A 60 0.47 0.15 21.99
CA SER A 60 -0.51 1.10 22.54
C SER A 60 -0.81 2.24 21.55
N GLN A 61 0.19 2.69 20.80
CA GLN A 61 0.04 3.76 19.81
C GLN A 61 -0.84 3.35 18.62
N LEU A 62 -0.96 2.05 18.30
CA LEU A 62 -1.84 1.59 17.22
C LEU A 62 -3.30 1.93 17.49
N PHE A 63 -3.76 1.83 18.75
CA PHE A 63 -5.16 2.13 19.10
C PHE A 63 -5.56 3.59 18.89
N GLU A 64 -4.58 4.49 18.90
CA GLU A 64 -4.81 5.93 18.63
C GLU A 64 -4.82 6.24 17.12
N HIS A 65 -4.28 5.33 16.30
CA HIS A 65 -4.04 5.57 14.88
C HIS A 65 -4.87 4.69 13.93
N GLY A 66 -5.82 3.89 14.46
CA GLY A 66 -6.66 3.04 13.64
C GLY A 66 -7.59 2.15 14.46
N CYS A 67 -8.18 1.17 13.81
CA CYS A 67 -9.16 0.27 14.38
C CYS A 67 -8.80 -1.19 14.12
N PHE A 68 -8.88 -2.04 15.17
CA PHE A 68 -8.83 -3.49 14.99
C PHE A 68 -10.21 -4.00 14.57
N LEU A 69 -10.25 -4.66 13.42
CA LEU A 69 -11.47 -5.20 12.84
C LEU A 69 -11.76 -6.58 13.41
N LYS A 70 -13.06 -6.89 13.57
CA LYS A 70 -13.56 -8.14 14.19
C LYS A 70 -13.98 -9.16 13.14
N LYS A 71 -14.65 -8.70 12.09
CA LYS A 71 -15.23 -9.59 11.07
C LYS A 71 -14.99 -9.04 9.67
N TYR A 72 -14.92 -9.95 8.72
CA TYR A 72 -15.09 -9.66 7.30
C TYR A 72 -16.45 -10.21 6.86
N ILE A 73 -17.28 -9.34 6.33
CA ILE A 73 -18.64 -9.67 5.91
C ILE A 73 -18.82 -9.31 4.46
N GLN A 74 -19.24 -10.28 3.67
CA GLN A 74 -19.58 -10.09 2.26
C GLN A 74 -21.10 -10.07 2.08
N TYR A 75 -21.56 -9.11 1.30
CA TYR A 75 -22.95 -8.98 0.90
C TYR A 75 -23.07 -8.92 -0.62
N SER A 76 -24.23 -9.35 -1.15
CA SER A 76 -24.64 -8.95 -2.48
C SER A 76 -24.87 -7.44 -2.53
N HIS A 77 -24.90 -6.85 -3.71
CA HIS A 77 -25.19 -5.41 -3.86
C HIS A 77 -26.57 -5.04 -3.25
N THR A 78 -27.52 -5.96 -3.19
CA THR A 78 -28.85 -5.75 -2.56
C THR A 78 -28.91 -6.00 -1.06
N GLY A 79 -27.80 -6.46 -0.44
CA GLY A 79 -27.70 -6.64 1.01
C GLY A 79 -27.91 -8.07 1.51
N ASN A 80 -28.04 -9.08 0.65
CA ASN A 80 -28.06 -10.47 1.06
C ASN A 80 -26.68 -10.90 1.51
N LYS A 81 -26.54 -11.45 2.74
CA LYS A 81 -25.24 -11.93 3.24
C LYS A 81 -24.77 -13.12 2.41
N LEU A 82 -23.57 -13.03 1.86
CA LEU A 82 -22.90 -14.06 1.07
C LEU A 82 -21.94 -14.89 1.90
N ALA A 83 -21.14 -14.23 2.75
CA ALA A 83 -20.17 -14.89 3.62
C ALA A 83 -19.84 -14.02 4.85
N GLU A 84 -19.37 -14.66 5.90
CA GLU A 84 -18.84 -14.00 7.11
C GLU A 84 -17.65 -14.78 7.64
N LYS A 85 -16.62 -14.07 8.11
CA LYS A 85 -15.45 -14.66 8.73
C LYS A 85 -14.95 -13.78 9.85
N ASP A 86 -14.60 -14.37 10.99
CA ASP A 86 -13.93 -13.67 12.07
C ASP A 86 -12.51 -13.26 11.65
N LEU A 87 -12.12 -12.05 12.01
CA LEU A 87 -10.80 -11.51 11.78
C LEU A 87 -10.00 -11.53 13.10
N HIS A 88 -8.76 -11.99 13.01
CA HIS A 88 -7.84 -12.01 14.14
C HIS A 88 -6.69 -11.03 13.85
N ASN A 89 -6.51 -10.05 14.75
CA ASN A 89 -5.43 -9.07 14.63
C ASN A 89 -5.31 -8.41 13.26
N VAL A 90 -6.43 -7.98 12.66
CA VAL A 90 -6.46 -7.19 11.43
C VAL A 90 -6.68 -5.73 11.78
N PHE A 91 -5.76 -4.87 11.37
CA PHE A 91 -5.75 -3.45 11.71
C PHE A 91 -6.05 -2.60 10.48
N ALA A 92 -7.02 -1.69 10.61
CA ALA A 92 -7.35 -0.70 9.59
C ALA A 92 -6.86 0.68 10.03
N THR A 93 -6.13 1.36 9.16
CA THR A 93 -5.60 2.70 9.43
C THR A 93 -5.55 3.56 8.17
N SER A 94 -5.56 4.89 8.34
CA SER A 94 -5.30 5.79 7.23
C SER A 94 -3.80 5.84 6.91
N ARG A 95 -3.46 6.15 5.64
CA ARG A 95 -2.06 6.36 5.24
C ARG A 95 -1.42 7.48 6.05
N HIS A 96 -2.16 8.57 6.28
CA HIS A 96 -1.70 9.71 7.07
C HIS A 96 -1.34 9.30 8.51
N SER A 97 -2.23 8.56 9.18
CA SER A 97 -2.00 8.06 10.54
C SER A 97 -0.77 7.16 10.62
N LEU A 98 -0.62 6.23 9.67
CA LEU A 98 0.52 5.32 9.66
C LEU A 98 1.84 6.04 9.37
N ILE A 99 1.87 7.00 8.44
CA ILE A 99 3.05 7.82 8.17
C ILE A 99 3.44 8.65 9.39
N ASN A 100 2.48 9.30 10.05
CA ASN A 100 2.75 10.07 11.26
C ASN A 100 3.36 9.18 12.34
N LEU A 101 2.77 8.03 12.57
CA LEU A 101 3.23 7.05 13.54
C LEU A 101 4.67 6.61 13.25
N LEU A 102 4.99 6.26 12.00
CA LEU A 102 6.33 5.85 11.58
C LEU A 102 7.35 7.00 11.63
N THR A 103 6.93 8.24 11.51
CA THR A 103 7.83 9.40 11.52
C THR A 103 8.21 9.85 12.94
N GLN A 104 7.39 9.54 13.95
CA GLN A 104 7.58 10.03 15.32
C GLN A 104 8.97 9.70 15.93
N ASN A 105 9.53 8.55 15.59
CA ASN A 105 10.80 8.07 16.13
C ASN A 105 12.01 8.43 15.26
N ILE A 106 11.82 9.16 14.16
CA ILE A 106 12.89 9.53 13.23
C ILE A 106 13.32 10.98 13.50
N PRO A 107 14.60 11.24 13.79
CA PRO A 107 15.11 12.61 13.94
C PRO A 107 14.84 13.45 12.68
N HIS A 108 14.36 14.68 12.88
CA HIS A 108 13.99 15.56 11.76
C HIS A 108 15.14 15.86 10.81
N GLU A 109 16.34 15.99 11.35
CA GLU A 109 17.56 16.24 10.56
C GLU A 109 17.96 15.08 9.64
N LYS A 110 17.37 13.89 9.84
CA LYS A 110 17.60 12.73 8.98
C LYS A 110 16.66 12.65 7.79
N ILE A 111 15.74 13.60 7.61
CA ILE A 111 14.82 13.62 6.48
C ILE A 111 14.96 14.95 5.73
N THR A 112 15.28 14.86 4.43
CA THR A 112 15.20 16.00 3.51
C THR A 112 13.97 15.83 2.64
N TYR A 113 12.99 16.72 2.84
CA TYR A 113 11.80 16.83 1.98
C TYR A 113 12.09 17.71 0.77
N GLU A 114 11.21 17.64 -0.26
CA GLU A 114 11.30 18.39 -1.51
C GLU A 114 12.60 18.10 -2.30
N GLU A 115 13.21 16.94 -2.06
CA GLU A 115 14.44 16.52 -2.73
C GLU A 115 14.19 15.34 -3.68
N THR A 116 14.40 15.59 -4.97
CA THR A 116 14.30 14.54 -6.00
C THR A 116 15.63 13.88 -6.24
N VAL A 117 15.67 12.57 -6.05
CA VAL A 117 16.86 11.76 -6.29
C VAL A 117 16.75 11.03 -7.62
N THR A 118 17.83 11.06 -8.40
CA THR A 118 17.93 10.40 -9.71
C THR A 118 19.20 9.57 -9.80
N PRO A 119 19.22 8.47 -10.59
CA PRO A 119 20.44 7.72 -10.84
C PRO A 119 21.41 8.52 -11.71
N CYS A 120 22.70 8.33 -11.47
CA CYS A 120 23.72 8.93 -12.31
C CYS A 120 23.98 8.05 -13.54
N ASN A 121 23.78 8.61 -14.74
CA ASN A 121 23.98 7.86 -15.99
C ASN A 121 25.46 7.62 -16.33
N THR A 122 26.36 8.41 -15.75
CA THR A 122 27.82 8.37 -16.04
C THR A 122 28.60 7.54 -15.03
N GLU A 123 28.06 7.34 -13.82
CA GLU A 123 28.72 6.59 -12.74
C GLU A 123 27.75 5.56 -12.14
N LYS A 124 28.06 4.30 -12.34
CA LYS A 124 27.22 3.18 -11.81
C LYS A 124 27.12 3.26 -10.30
N GLY A 125 25.91 3.00 -9.79
CA GLY A 125 25.63 2.96 -8.37
C GLY A 125 25.59 4.31 -7.66
N LYS A 126 25.78 5.43 -8.40
CA LYS A 126 25.68 6.78 -7.81
C LYS A 126 24.33 7.43 -8.06
N LEU A 127 23.87 8.17 -7.06
CA LEU A 127 22.65 8.95 -7.09
C LEU A 127 22.96 10.44 -7.00
N LYS A 128 22.12 11.25 -7.65
CA LYS A 128 22.20 12.71 -7.67
C LYS A 128 20.95 13.34 -7.07
N LYS A 129 21.15 14.45 -6.38
CA LYS A 129 20.11 15.37 -5.93
C LYS A 129 19.63 16.26 -7.07
N SER A 130 18.58 17.03 -6.83
CA SER A 130 18.01 18.01 -7.76
C SER A 130 18.98 19.11 -8.16
N ASP A 131 19.91 19.50 -7.28
CA ASP A 131 20.97 20.49 -7.55
C ASP A 131 22.17 19.92 -8.35
N GLY A 132 22.12 18.62 -8.69
CA GLY A 132 23.17 17.91 -9.41
C GLY A 132 24.34 17.41 -8.55
N SER A 133 24.35 17.69 -7.25
CA SER A 133 25.34 17.12 -6.32
C SER A 133 25.11 15.63 -6.11
N TYR A 134 26.20 14.90 -5.86
CA TYR A 134 26.10 13.47 -5.55
C TYR A 134 25.64 13.23 -4.12
N ILE A 135 24.88 12.17 -3.93
CA ILE A 135 24.60 11.63 -2.60
C ILE A 135 25.84 10.86 -2.14
N ASP A 136 26.37 11.29 -0.99
CA ASP A 136 27.49 10.64 -0.31
C ASP A 136 26.93 9.49 0.56
N ALA A 137 26.82 8.29 -0.04
CA ALA A 137 26.39 7.08 0.63
C ALA A 137 27.08 5.85 0.03
N ASP A 138 27.36 4.85 0.86
CA ASP A 138 27.94 3.58 0.45
C ASP A 138 26.91 2.70 -0.26
N ILE A 139 25.68 2.73 0.25
CA ILE A 139 24.53 1.99 -0.31
C ILE A 139 23.29 2.87 -0.39
N ALA A 140 22.41 2.55 -1.33
CA ALA A 140 21.12 3.21 -1.49
C ALA A 140 19.97 2.22 -1.41
N ILE A 141 18.97 2.55 -0.58
CA ILE A 141 17.73 1.79 -0.44
C ILE A 141 16.61 2.58 -1.10
N ILE A 142 16.04 2.02 -2.16
CA ILE A 142 15.02 2.66 -2.98
C ILE A 142 13.64 2.22 -2.53
N SER A 143 12.83 3.17 -2.11
CA SER A 143 11.45 3.02 -1.63
C SER A 143 10.52 4.10 -2.21
N ASP A 144 10.80 4.54 -3.44
CA ASP A 144 10.13 5.64 -4.15
C ASP A 144 8.79 5.25 -4.81
N GLY A 145 8.28 4.04 -4.50
CA GLY A 145 6.94 3.55 -4.83
C GLY A 145 6.83 2.84 -6.17
N SER A 146 5.61 2.44 -6.52
CA SER A 146 5.30 1.56 -7.66
C SER A 146 5.80 2.09 -9.01
N LYS A 147 5.81 3.41 -9.18
CA LYS A 147 6.33 4.08 -10.39
C LYS A 147 7.79 4.53 -10.22
N SER A 148 8.63 3.71 -9.60
CA SER A 148 10.04 4.01 -9.33
C SER A 148 10.79 4.41 -10.61
N ARG A 149 11.30 5.65 -10.61
CA ARG A 149 12.10 6.15 -11.72
C ARG A 149 13.50 5.57 -11.71
N ILE A 150 14.01 5.25 -10.51
CA ILE A 150 15.33 4.65 -10.34
C ILE A 150 15.31 3.21 -10.86
N ARG A 151 14.29 2.40 -10.49
CA ARG A 151 14.09 1.04 -11.01
C ARG A 151 14.03 1.05 -12.53
N LYS A 152 13.15 1.88 -13.12
CA LYS A 152 13.01 2.01 -14.57
C LYS A 152 14.31 2.41 -15.29
N SER A 153 15.13 3.24 -14.67
CA SER A 153 16.43 3.65 -15.25
C SER A 153 17.46 2.52 -15.20
N LEU A 154 17.45 1.70 -14.16
CA LEU A 154 18.40 0.61 -13.97
C LEU A 154 18.02 -0.67 -14.72
N PHE A 155 16.73 -0.91 -14.90
CA PHE A 155 16.17 -2.07 -15.61
C PHE A 155 15.38 -1.58 -16.83
N GLN A 156 16.10 -1.32 -17.93
CA GLN A 156 15.54 -0.68 -19.14
C GLN A 156 14.45 -1.50 -19.83
N ASP A 157 14.46 -2.83 -19.65
CA ASP A 157 13.47 -3.74 -20.22
C ASP A 157 12.23 -3.93 -19.34
N GLU A 158 12.13 -3.18 -18.24
CA GLU A 158 10.99 -3.21 -17.33
C GLU A 158 9.67 -2.93 -18.06
N LYS A 159 8.71 -3.82 -17.88
CA LYS A 159 7.36 -3.66 -18.40
C LYS A 159 6.35 -3.59 -17.27
N MET A 160 5.63 -2.48 -17.22
CA MET A 160 4.45 -2.33 -16.38
C MET A 160 3.20 -2.41 -17.26
N ARG A 161 2.18 -3.14 -16.81
CA ARG A 161 0.87 -3.17 -17.45
C ARG A 161 -0.21 -2.64 -16.51
N GLN A 162 -1.20 -1.98 -17.06
CA GLN A 162 -2.43 -1.68 -16.33
C GLN A 162 -3.27 -2.94 -16.24
N VAL A 163 -3.78 -3.25 -15.05
CA VAL A 163 -4.72 -4.36 -14.87
C VAL A 163 -6.16 -3.93 -15.19
N GLN A 164 -7.06 -4.92 -15.37
CA GLN A 164 -8.47 -4.66 -15.68
C GLN A 164 -9.25 -4.26 -14.42
N GLU A 165 -8.69 -3.32 -13.66
CA GLU A 165 -9.31 -2.79 -12.45
C GLU A 165 -8.84 -1.37 -12.21
N ASN A 166 -9.77 -0.52 -11.77
CA ASN A 166 -9.47 0.78 -11.18
C ASN A 166 -10.17 0.87 -9.81
N GLU A 167 -9.65 1.73 -8.96
CA GLU A 167 -10.17 1.90 -7.60
C GLU A 167 -10.41 3.38 -7.29
N ILE A 168 -11.53 3.64 -6.62
CA ILE A 168 -11.82 4.92 -5.99
C ILE A 168 -11.81 4.70 -4.49
N VAL A 169 -11.09 5.54 -3.75
CA VAL A 169 -10.99 5.46 -2.29
C VAL A 169 -11.29 6.83 -1.69
N ASN A 170 -11.99 6.83 -0.56
CA ASN A 170 -12.26 8.05 0.19
C ASN A 170 -12.36 7.75 1.69
N ILE A 171 -12.14 8.78 2.50
CA ILE A 171 -12.29 8.73 3.96
C ILE A 171 -13.35 9.77 4.33
N ILE A 172 -14.34 9.37 5.11
CA ILE A 172 -15.36 10.27 5.62
C ILE A 172 -15.44 10.22 7.14
N LYS A 173 -15.64 11.40 7.72
CA LYS A 173 -15.91 11.54 9.14
C LYS A 173 -17.43 11.68 9.34
N ASN A 174 -18.06 10.60 9.80
CA ASN A 174 -19.48 10.55 10.07
C ASN A 174 -19.79 9.46 11.11
N LYS A 175 -20.13 9.89 12.33
CA LYS A 175 -20.33 8.98 13.45
C LYS A 175 -21.49 8.01 13.23
N GLU A 176 -22.61 8.46 12.67
CA GLU A 176 -23.78 7.61 12.41
C GLU A 176 -23.42 6.43 11.49
N ILE A 177 -22.69 6.70 10.41
CA ILE A 177 -22.21 5.66 9.49
C ILE A 177 -21.17 4.77 10.19
N ALA A 178 -20.23 5.35 10.92
CA ALA A 178 -19.20 4.57 11.63
C ALA A 178 -19.80 3.64 12.69
N ASP A 179 -20.86 4.08 13.37
CA ASP A 179 -21.60 3.25 14.33
C ASP A 179 -22.36 2.11 13.62
N SER A 180 -22.92 2.34 12.41
CA SER A 180 -23.64 1.32 11.64
C SER A 180 -22.74 0.22 11.05
N VAL A 181 -21.46 0.48 10.91
CA VAL A 181 -20.47 -0.47 10.37
C VAL A 181 -19.85 -1.32 11.48
N GLU A 182 -19.99 -0.89 12.73
CA GLU A 182 -19.29 -1.47 13.88
C GLU A 182 -17.76 -1.50 13.66
N ASN A 183 -17.08 -2.56 14.13
CA ASN A 183 -15.66 -2.77 13.88
C ASN A 183 -15.44 -3.86 12.83
N ASP A 184 -16.19 -3.79 11.74
CA ASP A 184 -16.15 -4.81 10.71
C ASP A 184 -15.58 -4.28 9.39
N PHE A 185 -15.06 -5.18 8.59
CA PHE A 185 -14.79 -4.97 7.18
C PHE A 185 -16.00 -5.48 6.40
N ILE A 186 -16.76 -4.58 5.81
CA ILE A 186 -17.94 -4.91 4.99
C ILE A 186 -17.59 -4.74 3.52
N LYS A 187 -17.93 -5.71 2.68
CA LYS A 187 -17.75 -5.63 1.24
C LYS A 187 -19.01 -6.08 0.51
N PHE A 188 -19.54 -5.18 -0.30
CA PHE A 188 -20.67 -5.46 -1.21
C PHE A 188 -20.17 -5.83 -2.60
N HIS A 189 -20.82 -6.79 -3.23
CA HIS A 189 -20.46 -7.28 -4.55
C HIS A 189 -21.65 -7.20 -5.50
N HIS A 190 -21.43 -6.65 -6.69
CA HIS A 190 -22.42 -6.75 -7.78
C HIS A 190 -22.52 -8.21 -8.26
N GLU A 191 -23.73 -8.69 -8.50
CA GLU A 191 -23.97 -10.10 -8.88
C GLU A 191 -23.23 -10.53 -10.14
N GLU A 192 -23.13 -9.63 -11.14
CA GLU A 192 -22.44 -9.87 -12.41
C GLU A 192 -20.92 -9.69 -12.34
N GLY A 193 -20.35 -9.45 -11.15
CA GLY A 193 -18.95 -9.19 -10.96
C GLY A 193 -18.46 -7.84 -11.52
N GLY A 194 -17.20 -7.56 -11.30
CA GLY A 194 -16.53 -6.37 -11.82
C GLY A 194 -16.94 -5.04 -11.17
N LEU A 195 -17.70 -5.07 -10.06
CA LEU A 195 -18.00 -3.89 -9.24
C LEU A 195 -18.19 -4.29 -7.78
N THR A 196 -17.46 -3.62 -6.89
CA THR A 196 -17.55 -3.84 -5.44
C THR A 196 -17.52 -2.52 -4.69
N PHE A 197 -18.04 -2.53 -3.46
CA PHE A 197 -17.95 -1.40 -2.53
C PHE A 197 -17.51 -1.91 -1.16
N GLY A 198 -16.34 -1.50 -0.69
CA GLY A 198 -15.77 -1.90 0.59
C GLY A 198 -15.84 -0.78 1.62
N ILE A 199 -16.04 -1.13 2.87
CA ILE A 199 -16.14 -0.20 4.00
C ILE A 199 -15.31 -0.71 5.16
N LEU A 200 -14.47 0.14 5.72
CA LEU A 200 -13.59 -0.13 6.86
C LEU A 200 -13.76 0.95 7.91
N LYS A 201 -13.94 0.57 9.16
CA LYS A 201 -13.89 1.53 10.27
C LYS A 201 -12.44 1.89 10.58
N LEU A 202 -12.13 3.17 10.68
CA LEU A 202 -10.81 3.68 11.06
C LEU A 202 -10.75 4.24 12.49
N SER A 203 -11.89 4.81 12.97
CA SER A 203 -12.03 5.31 14.33
C SER A 203 -13.50 5.32 14.74
N GLU A 204 -13.81 5.89 15.92
CA GLU A 204 -15.20 6.00 16.41
C GLU A 204 -16.15 6.73 15.46
N ASP A 205 -15.64 7.70 14.68
CA ASP A 205 -16.43 8.57 13.83
C ASP A 205 -15.96 8.58 12.36
N THR A 206 -14.98 7.77 12.01
CA THR A 206 -14.34 7.80 10.68
C THR A 206 -14.36 6.44 10.03
N ILE A 207 -14.78 6.38 8.77
CA ILE A 207 -14.67 5.22 7.91
C ILE A 207 -13.84 5.53 6.68
N LEU A 208 -13.21 4.48 6.16
CA LEU A 208 -12.71 4.44 4.79
C LEU A 208 -13.70 3.63 3.97
N TRP A 209 -14.03 4.12 2.79
CA TRP A 209 -14.70 3.31 1.78
C TRP A 209 -13.90 3.30 0.49
N TYR A 210 -14.02 2.21 -0.26
CA TYR A 210 -13.43 2.09 -1.58
C TYR A 210 -14.38 1.37 -2.53
N SER A 211 -14.25 1.66 -3.80
CA SER A 211 -14.95 0.95 -4.87
C SER A 211 -13.95 0.47 -5.89
N GLN A 212 -13.96 -0.83 -6.13
CA GLN A 212 -13.21 -1.46 -7.22
C GLN A 212 -14.15 -1.70 -8.38
N PHE A 213 -13.71 -1.38 -9.58
CA PHE A 213 -14.53 -1.55 -10.79
C PHE A 213 -13.70 -1.96 -12.00
N ASP A 214 -14.32 -2.85 -12.80
CA ASP A 214 -13.80 -3.26 -14.10
C ASP A 214 -13.73 -2.05 -15.03
N ASN A 215 -12.53 -1.61 -15.38
CA ASN A 215 -12.31 -0.43 -16.20
C ASN A 215 -12.69 -0.61 -17.68
N GLN A 216 -13.07 -1.81 -18.11
CA GLN A 216 -13.66 -2.05 -19.43
C GLN A 216 -15.18 -1.87 -19.43
N LYS A 217 -15.86 -2.20 -18.31
CA LYS A 217 -17.30 -2.01 -18.13
C LYS A 217 -17.64 -0.59 -17.67
N TYR A 218 -16.88 -0.08 -16.68
CA TYR A 218 -17.13 1.20 -16.02
C TYR A 218 -16.05 2.20 -16.41
N ARG A 219 -16.31 2.99 -17.46
CA ARG A 219 -15.34 3.96 -17.97
C ARG A 219 -15.54 5.30 -17.27
N ILE A 220 -14.65 5.60 -16.34
CA ILE A 220 -14.56 6.91 -15.70
C ILE A 220 -13.56 7.73 -16.51
N ASN A 221 -14.03 8.72 -17.25
CA ASN A 221 -13.20 9.73 -17.90
C ASN A 221 -12.77 10.76 -16.85
N GLU A 222 -11.72 11.53 -17.14
CA GLU A 222 -11.34 12.68 -16.32
C GLU A 222 -12.57 13.58 -16.12
N CYS A 223 -13.00 13.73 -14.86
CA CYS A 223 -14.22 14.46 -14.55
C CYS A 223 -14.06 15.30 -13.29
N SER A 224 -14.87 16.36 -13.19
CA SER A 224 -14.92 17.14 -11.97
C SER A 224 -15.39 16.29 -10.77
N ALA A 225 -15.08 16.73 -9.56
CA ALA A 225 -15.52 16.08 -8.33
C ALA A 225 -17.06 15.86 -8.30
N GLU A 226 -17.82 16.80 -8.84
CA GLU A 226 -19.28 16.71 -8.96
C GLU A 226 -19.71 15.63 -9.94
N ASN A 227 -19.12 15.60 -11.14
CA ASN A 227 -19.42 14.59 -12.14
C ASN A 227 -19.07 13.18 -11.66
N LEU A 228 -17.95 13.03 -10.97
CA LEU A 228 -17.56 11.75 -10.36
C LEU A 228 -18.59 11.31 -9.32
N LYS A 229 -19.02 12.22 -8.44
CA LYS A 229 -20.05 11.92 -7.44
C LYS A 229 -21.37 11.49 -8.08
N ASN A 230 -21.83 12.22 -9.10
CA ASN A 230 -23.06 11.89 -9.82
C ASN A 230 -22.96 10.52 -10.50
N TYR A 231 -21.84 10.23 -11.15
CA TYR A 231 -21.60 8.93 -11.75
C TYR A 231 -21.60 7.81 -10.70
N MET A 232 -20.94 8.00 -9.55
CA MET A 232 -20.97 7.03 -8.46
C MET A 232 -22.39 6.81 -7.94
N LEU A 233 -23.20 7.87 -7.80
CA LEU A 233 -24.62 7.74 -7.40
C LEU A 233 -25.44 6.95 -8.44
N GLU A 234 -25.16 7.13 -9.72
CA GLU A 234 -25.83 6.40 -10.81
C GLU A 234 -25.52 4.90 -10.76
N ILE A 235 -24.24 4.50 -10.71
CA ILE A 235 -23.85 3.09 -10.74
C ILE A 235 -24.19 2.33 -9.45
N PHE A 236 -24.41 3.04 -8.33
CA PHE A 236 -24.76 2.47 -7.02
C PHE A 236 -26.22 2.73 -6.60
N ASP A 237 -27.10 3.20 -7.49
CA ASP A 237 -28.47 3.60 -7.14
C ASP A 237 -29.29 2.45 -6.53
N ASN A 238 -29.20 1.26 -7.11
CA ASN A 238 -29.95 0.07 -6.68
C ASN A 238 -29.22 -0.82 -5.68
N TRP A 239 -28.19 -0.27 -5.00
CA TRP A 239 -27.44 -1.00 -3.99
C TRP A 239 -28.08 -0.86 -2.61
N HIS A 240 -27.63 -1.70 -1.68
CA HIS A 240 -28.01 -1.59 -0.28
C HIS A 240 -27.94 -0.12 0.20
N PRO A 241 -28.95 0.39 0.94
CA PRO A 241 -29.09 1.83 1.24
C PRO A 241 -27.87 2.50 1.87
N LEU A 242 -27.02 1.73 2.57
CA LEU A 242 -25.81 2.24 3.18
C LEU A 242 -24.82 2.77 2.11
N VAL A 243 -24.72 2.12 0.95
CA VAL A 243 -23.77 2.49 -0.11
C VAL A 243 -24.06 3.87 -0.68
N PRO A 244 -25.24 4.15 -1.24
CA PRO A 244 -25.55 5.50 -1.74
C PRO A 244 -25.58 6.55 -0.60
N ALA A 245 -25.88 6.18 0.64
CA ALA A 245 -25.81 7.11 1.78
C ALA A 245 -24.38 7.58 2.05
N ILE A 246 -23.41 6.67 2.00
CA ILE A 246 -21.98 6.98 2.13
C ILE A 246 -21.53 7.89 0.98
N ILE A 247 -21.88 7.55 -0.27
CA ILE A 247 -21.52 8.33 -1.45
C ILE A 247 -22.05 9.77 -1.35
N ARG A 248 -23.33 9.96 -0.95
CA ARG A 248 -23.94 11.29 -0.78
C ARG A 248 -23.22 12.13 0.28
N LYS A 249 -22.80 11.52 1.40
CA LYS A 249 -22.13 12.20 2.53
C LYS A 249 -20.63 12.42 2.28
N SER A 250 -20.05 11.83 1.23
CA SER A 250 -18.63 11.96 0.89
C SER A 250 -18.31 13.29 0.21
N ASP A 251 -17.15 13.88 0.57
CA ASP A 251 -16.54 14.98 -0.17
C ASP A 251 -15.64 14.42 -1.28
N TYR A 252 -15.91 14.83 -2.51
CA TYR A 252 -15.19 14.35 -3.70
C TYR A 252 -14.04 15.25 -4.13
N LYS A 253 -13.75 16.35 -3.43
CA LYS A 253 -12.66 17.28 -3.79
C LYS A 253 -11.29 16.62 -3.78
N ASN A 254 -11.10 15.65 -2.89
CA ASN A 254 -9.83 14.94 -2.69
C ASN A 254 -9.93 13.44 -3.04
N VAL A 255 -10.98 13.04 -3.75
CA VAL A 255 -11.11 11.66 -4.22
C VAL A 255 -10.11 11.39 -5.32
N HIS A 256 -9.45 10.26 -5.23
CA HIS A 256 -8.45 9.83 -6.20
C HIS A 256 -8.93 8.58 -6.94
N LEU A 257 -8.86 8.66 -8.28
CA LEU A 257 -9.03 7.51 -9.15
C LEU A 257 -7.68 6.81 -9.33
N TRP A 258 -7.58 5.61 -8.83
CA TRP A 258 -6.40 4.79 -8.96
C TRP A 258 -6.50 3.86 -10.15
N CYS A 259 -5.65 4.11 -11.15
CA CYS A 259 -5.36 3.12 -12.19
C CYS A 259 -4.31 2.17 -11.63
N VAL A 260 -4.67 0.92 -11.47
CA VAL A 260 -3.80 -0.10 -10.88
C VAL A 260 -2.86 -0.67 -11.94
N TYR A 261 -1.58 -0.75 -11.58
CA TYR A 261 -0.52 -1.28 -12.44
C TYR A 261 0.25 -2.36 -11.71
N GLU A 262 0.73 -3.37 -12.45
CA GLU A 262 1.65 -4.38 -11.97
C GLU A 262 2.87 -4.51 -12.89
N LEU A 263 3.96 -5.05 -12.38
CA LEU A 263 5.07 -5.51 -13.20
C LEU A 263 4.68 -6.81 -13.92
N GLU A 264 4.97 -6.93 -15.20
CA GLU A 264 4.76 -8.18 -15.94
C GLU A 264 5.64 -9.28 -15.35
N GLU A 265 6.89 -8.93 -15.05
CA GLU A 265 7.89 -9.79 -14.40
C GLU A 265 8.64 -9.02 -13.31
N LEU A 266 9.02 -9.69 -12.25
CA LEU A 266 9.84 -9.10 -11.18
C LEU A 266 11.27 -8.87 -11.66
N ASN A 267 11.73 -7.63 -11.55
CA ASN A 267 13.14 -7.31 -11.71
C ASN A 267 13.97 -7.92 -10.55
N PRO A 268 15.31 -7.98 -10.68
CA PRO A 268 16.17 -8.15 -9.52
C PRO A 268 15.89 -7.08 -8.46
N PHE A 269 15.95 -7.45 -7.18
CA PHE A 269 15.69 -6.50 -6.09
C PHE A 269 16.90 -5.63 -5.77
N TYR A 270 18.03 -5.87 -6.41
CA TYR A 270 19.21 -5.02 -6.27
C TYR A 270 20.07 -4.99 -7.55
N LYS A 271 20.85 -3.96 -7.65
CA LYS A 271 21.89 -3.80 -8.67
C LYS A 271 23.05 -2.98 -8.10
N ASP A 272 24.25 -3.54 -8.14
CA ASP A 272 25.45 -2.95 -7.54
C ASP A 272 25.21 -2.64 -6.03
N ASN A 273 25.33 -1.39 -5.61
CA ASN A 273 25.08 -0.93 -4.23
C ASN A 273 23.66 -0.34 -4.03
N ILE A 274 22.74 -0.57 -4.94
CA ILE A 274 21.36 -0.09 -4.90
C ILE A 274 20.42 -1.28 -4.68
N VAL A 275 19.57 -1.22 -3.65
CA VAL A 275 18.55 -2.21 -3.33
C VAL A 275 17.15 -1.57 -3.28
N PHE A 276 16.14 -2.30 -3.76
CA PHE A 276 14.75 -1.88 -3.80
C PHE A 276 13.94 -2.61 -2.73
N ILE A 277 12.99 -1.89 -2.11
CA ILE A 277 12.06 -2.44 -1.12
C ILE A 277 10.62 -1.95 -1.38
N GLY A 278 9.65 -2.71 -0.90
CA GLY A 278 8.23 -2.43 -1.05
C GLY A 278 7.81 -2.26 -2.51
N ASP A 279 6.88 -1.36 -2.77
CA ASP A 279 6.37 -1.11 -4.13
C ASP A 279 7.45 -0.69 -5.14
N ALA A 280 8.60 -0.19 -4.68
CA ALA A 280 9.71 0.10 -5.57
C ALA A 280 10.37 -1.17 -6.10
N ALA A 281 10.32 -2.28 -5.38
CA ALA A 281 10.78 -3.60 -5.81
C ALA A 281 9.67 -4.40 -6.50
N HIS A 282 8.47 -4.42 -5.89
CA HIS A 282 7.38 -5.35 -6.22
C HIS A 282 5.99 -4.74 -5.97
N PRO A 283 5.52 -3.85 -6.85
CA PRO A 283 4.18 -3.29 -6.72
C PRO A 283 3.14 -4.43 -6.78
N LEU A 284 2.33 -4.55 -5.71
CA LEU A 284 1.27 -5.53 -5.60
C LEU A 284 -0.08 -4.89 -5.91
N ILE A 285 -0.95 -5.62 -6.63
CA ILE A 285 -2.33 -5.19 -6.81
C ILE A 285 -3.10 -5.29 -5.49
N PRO A 286 -4.10 -4.41 -5.22
CA PRO A 286 -4.63 -4.19 -3.86
C PRO A 286 -5.45 -5.35 -3.29
N PHE A 287 -5.79 -6.37 -4.08
CA PHE A 287 -6.72 -7.45 -3.69
C PHE A 287 -6.26 -8.30 -2.49
N THR A 288 -4.95 -8.41 -2.24
CA THR A 288 -4.41 -9.26 -1.17
C THR A 288 -4.19 -8.52 0.15
N SER A 289 -4.29 -7.19 0.18
CA SER A 289 -3.92 -6.32 1.32
C SER A 289 -2.48 -6.53 1.83
N GLN A 290 -1.57 -7.03 0.97
CA GLN A 290 -0.20 -7.39 1.35
C GLN A 290 0.84 -6.29 1.11
N GLY A 291 0.48 -5.16 0.47
CA GLY A 291 1.45 -4.11 0.14
C GLY A 291 2.20 -3.56 1.34
N VAL A 292 1.47 -3.18 2.40
CA VAL A 292 2.07 -2.66 3.65
C VAL A 292 2.84 -3.74 4.40
N THR A 293 2.27 -4.93 4.54
CA THR A 293 2.93 -6.07 5.20
C THR A 293 4.25 -6.41 4.52
N SER A 294 4.26 -6.49 3.19
CA SER A 294 5.48 -6.74 2.41
C SER A 294 6.53 -5.65 2.60
N ALA A 295 6.12 -4.38 2.62
CA ALA A 295 7.03 -3.26 2.86
C ALA A 295 7.68 -3.30 4.26
N LEU A 296 6.92 -3.66 5.29
CA LEU A 296 7.40 -3.84 6.67
C LEU A 296 8.38 -5.02 6.76
N LYS A 297 8.03 -6.14 6.15
CA LYS A 297 8.86 -7.36 6.12
C LYS A 297 10.17 -7.13 5.37
N ASP A 298 10.13 -6.42 4.23
CA ASP A 298 11.32 -6.04 3.49
C ASP A 298 12.28 -5.23 4.36
N SER A 299 11.75 -4.22 5.04
CA SER A 299 12.53 -3.36 5.92
C SER A 299 13.17 -4.14 7.07
N PHE A 300 12.42 -5.06 7.67
CA PHE A 300 12.91 -5.95 8.72
C PHE A 300 14.03 -6.88 8.20
N LEU A 301 13.77 -7.61 7.13
CA LEU A 301 14.73 -8.61 6.61
C LEU A 301 15.99 -7.96 6.05
N LEU A 302 15.85 -6.86 5.30
CA LEU A 302 17.01 -6.16 4.76
C LEU A 302 17.89 -5.62 5.89
N THR A 303 17.30 -5.02 6.93
CA THR A 303 18.08 -4.54 8.10
C THR A 303 18.75 -5.70 8.82
N LYS A 304 18.01 -6.80 9.03
CA LYS A 304 18.58 -8.02 9.65
C LYS A 304 19.82 -8.47 8.90
N TYR A 305 19.76 -8.58 7.58
CA TYR A 305 20.90 -9.05 6.78
C TYR A 305 22.04 -8.03 6.69
N LEU A 306 21.75 -6.72 6.68
CA LEU A 306 22.77 -5.68 6.77
C LEU A 306 23.57 -5.74 8.10
N VAL A 307 22.96 -6.26 9.16
CA VAL A 307 23.60 -6.46 10.47
C VAL A 307 24.37 -7.79 10.54
N GLU A 308 23.82 -8.85 9.97
CA GLU A 308 24.38 -10.21 10.06
C GLU A 308 25.52 -10.46 9.08
N GLU A 309 25.48 -9.84 7.90
CA GLU A 309 26.43 -10.13 6.82
C GLU A 309 27.64 -9.19 6.83
N GLU A 310 28.79 -9.71 6.42
CA GLU A 310 30.06 -8.96 6.39
C GLU A 310 30.05 -7.79 5.39
N ASN A 311 29.22 -7.89 4.33
CA ASN A 311 29.12 -6.88 3.28
C ASN A 311 27.70 -6.82 2.69
N TYR A 312 27.35 -5.66 2.12
CA TYR A 312 26.02 -5.42 1.57
C TYR A 312 25.64 -6.34 0.39
N ALA A 313 26.59 -6.80 -0.40
CA ALA A 313 26.28 -7.66 -1.55
C ALA A 313 25.72 -9.02 -1.10
N LYS A 314 26.27 -9.60 -0.01
CA LYS A 314 25.71 -10.81 0.61
C LYS A 314 24.34 -10.53 1.22
N ALA A 315 24.19 -9.39 1.94
CA ALA A 315 22.93 -8.99 2.54
C ALA A 315 21.81 -8.84 1.48
N PHE A 316 22.09 -8.18 0.36
CA PHE A 316 21.14 -7.98 -0.73
C PHE A 316 20.76 -9.29 -1.42
N SER A 317 21.75 -10.14 -1.69
CA SER A 317 21.50 -11.47 -2.30
C SER A 317 20.63 -12.34 -1.40
N ARG A 318 20.88 -12.32 -0.09
CA ARG A 318 20.08 -13.07 0.88
C ARG A 318 18.66 -12.53 1.00
N TYR A 319 18.52 -11.20 1.05
CA TYR A 319 17.22 -10.51 1.04
C TYR A 319 16.40 -10.91 -0.20
N GLU A 320 16.95 -10.79 -1.39
CA GLU A 320 16.26 -11.16 -2.62
C GLU A 320 15.87 -12.64 -2.65
N SER A 321 16.79 -13.53 -2.29
CA SER A 321 16.54 -14.97 -2.33
C SER A 321 15.41 -15.42 -1.40
N GLU A 322 15.22 -14.73 -0.27
CA GLU A 322 14.14 -15.01 0.67
C GLU A 322 12.82 -14.37 0.26
N ARG A 323 12.86 -13.11 -0.24
CA ARG A 323 11.65 -12.35 -0.50
C ARG A 323 11.00 -12.63 -1.85
N LYS A 324 11.81 -12.85 -2.89
CA LYS A 324 11.27 -12.96 -4.25
C LYS A 324 10.27 -14.11 -4.42
N PRO A 325 10.51 -15.33 -3.90
CA PRO A 325 9.53 -16.41 -3.99
C PRO A 325 8.20 -16.11 -3.29
N GLU A 326 8.24 -15.44 -2.15
CA GLU A 326 7.03 -15.05 -1.42
C GLU A 326 6.24 -13.97 -2.16
N ILE A 327 6.93 -12.99 -2.74
CA ILE A 327 6.29 -11.94 -3.55
C ILE A 327 5.63 -12.55 -4.80
N GLU A 328 6.25 -13.53 -5.44
CA GLU A 328 5.64 -14.26 -6.56
C GLU A 328 4.32 -14.94 -6.15
N ILE A 329 4.24 -15.50 -4.94
CA ILE A 329 2.98 -16.04 -4.39
C ILE A 329 1.94 -14.94 -4.23
N HIS A 330 2.31 -13.77 -3.67
CA HIS A 330 1.38 -12.65 -3.51
C HIS A 330 0.88 -12.11 -4.85
N ILE A 331 1.73 -12.02 -5.86
CA ILE A 331 1.35 -11.62 -7.23
C ILE A 331 0.35 -12.61 -7.80
N ASN A 332 0.61 -13.91 -7.72
CA ASN A 332 -0.28 -14.94 -8.26
C ASN A 332 -1.63 -14.95 -7.52
N ASN A 333 -1.64 -14.82 -6.21
CA ASN A 333 -2.86 -14.69 -5.41
C ASN A 333 -3.65 -13.43 -5.80
N GLY A 334 -2.98 -12.30 -5.97
CA GLY A 334 -3.61 -11.06 -6.40
C GLY A 334 -4.26 -11.19 -7.78
N ARG A 335 -3.57 -11.82 -8.75
CA ARG A 335 -4.11 -12.09 -10.09
C ARG A 335 -5.30 -13.04 -10.04
N ALA A 336 -5.27 -14.06 -9.19
CA ALA A 336 -6.41 -14.97 -8.99
C ALA A 336 -7.64 -14.23 -8.43
N LEU A 337 -7.43 -13.35 -7.43
CA LEU A 337 -8.51 -12.52 -6.87
C LEU A 337 -9.05 -11.50 -7.88
N LEU A 338 -8.19 -10.90 -8.71
CA LEU A 338 -8.62 -10.03 -9.81
C LEU A 338 -9.50 -10.80 -10.80
N ASN A 339 -9.07 -11.99 -11.22
CA ASN A 339 -9.86 -12.82 -12.12
C ASN A 339 -11.23 -13.18 -11.51
N GLN A 340 -11.25 -13.55 -10.23
CA GLN A 340 -12.53 -13.82 -9.54
C GLN A 340 -13.40 -12.57 -9.46
N PHE A 341 -12.84 -11.41 -9.15
CA PHE A 341 -13.58 -10.13 -9.10
C PHE A 341 -14.32 -9.82 -10.41
N LEU A 342 -13.74 -10.20 -11.55
CA LEU A 342 -14.34 -9.98 -12.87
C LEU A 342 -15.48 -10.95 -13.22
N LEU A 343 -15.62 -12.06 -12.47
CA LEU A 343 -16.65 -13.08 -12.69
C LEU A 343 -17.94 -12.75 -11.91
N PRO A 344 -19.11 -13.25 -12.35
CA PRO A 344 -20.33 -13.26 -11.54
C PRO A 344 -20.11 -13.89 -10.17
N VAL A 345 -20.74 -13.34 -9.13
CA VAL A 345 -20.61 -13.84 -7.73
C VAL A 345 -20.97 -15.32 -7.61
N SER A 346 -21.93 -15.80 -8.41
CA SER A 346 -22.32 -17.22 -8.47
C SER A 346 -21.19 -18.17 -8.88
N GLN A 347 -20.11 -17.64 -9.46
CA GLN A 347 -18.93 -18.40 -9.91
C GLN A 347 -17.73 -18.24 -8.94
N TYR A 348 -17.89 -17.52 -7.82
CA TYR A 348 -16.82 -17.39 -6.85
C TYR A 348 -16.48 -18.74 -6.23
N SER A 349 -15.19 -19.04 -6.13
CA SER A 349 -14.72 -20.18 -5.35
C SER A 349 -14.83 -19.84 -3.86
N GLU A 350 -15.32 -20.77 -3.04
CA GLU A 350 -15.58 -20.57 -1.60
C GLU A 350 -14.35 -20.14 -0.77
N ASN A 351 -13.14 -20.23 -1.32
CA ASN A 351 -11.90 -20.18 -0.56
C ASN A 351 -11.01 -18.96 -0.78
N ILE A 352 -11.40 -17.96 -1.58
CA ILE A 352 -10.53 -16.81 -1.82
C ILE A 352 -10.98 -15.61 -0.99
N LEU A 353 -10.31 -15.42 0.13
CA LEU A 353 -10.45 -14.22 0.96
C LEU A 353 -9.45 -13.15 0.49
N PRO A 354 -9.82 -11.84 0.52
CA PRO A 354 -8.93 -10.76 0.17
C PRO A 354 -7.79 -10.53 1.17
N ILE A 355 -7.73 -11.35 2.20
CA ILE A 355 -6.69 -11.33 3.23
C ILE A 355 -6.05 -12.72 3.21
N SER A 356 -4.77 -12.77 2.84
CA SER A 356 -4.01 -14.02 2.89
C SER A 356 -3.83 -14.42 4.36
N TYR A 357 -4.57 -15.43 4.79
CA TYR A 357 -4.24 -16.16 6.01
C TYR A 357 -3.38 -17.35 5.60
N LYS A 358 -2.21 -17.51 6.26
CA LYS A 358 -1.50 -18.78 6.23
C LYS A 358 -2.29 -19.83 7.00
#